data_528a2de00e9ae9ddc15e4e82ed6ea36b
#
_entry.id   528a2de00e9ae9ddc15e4e82ed6ea36b
#
_cell.length_a   1.000
_cell.length_b   1.000
_cell.length_c   1.000
_cell.angle_alpha   90.00
_cell.angle_beta   90.00
_cell.angle_gamma   90.00
#
_symmetry.space_group_name_H-M   'P 1'
#
loop_
_entity.id
_entity.type
_entity.pdbx_description
1 polymer ?
#
loop_
_entity_poly.entity_id
_entity_poly.type
_entity_poly.pdbx_seq_one_letter_code
_entity_poly.pdbx_strand_id
1 'polypeptide(L)'
;MGTYERDFQAALIRELYEQFPGCVVMKMDASYKQGIPDILVLHNDRWAMLECKKSARAHHQPNQDYYVQRLDEMSFCRFIYPENKEEVLYELESALASRRSARVPGCE
;
A
#
# COMPACT_ATOMS: atom_id res chain seq x y z
N MET A 1 -3.22 19.97 7.81
CA MET A 1 -1.80 20.11 7.90
C MET A 1 -1.09 18.94 7.27
N GLY A 2 -0.16 19.25 6.38
CA GLY A 2 0.60 18.21 5.74
C GLY A 2 1.40 17.36 6.71
N THR A 3 1.68 17.91 7.90
CA THR A 3 2.45 17.21 8.91
C THR A 3 1.78 15.91 9.35
N TYR A 4 0.48 15.94 9.56
CA TYR A 4 -0.23 14.75 10.03
C TYR A 4 -0.19 13.63 9.01
N GLU A 5 -0.35 13.96 7.75
CA GLU A 5 -0.30 12.93 6.70
C GLU A 5 1.11 12.37 6.59
N ARG A 6 2.12 13.23 6.68
CA ARG A 6 3.52 12.80 6.62
C ARG A 6 3.87 11.89 7.78
N ASP A 7 3.40 12.26 8.99
CA ASP A 7 3.68 11.45 10.18
C ASP A 7 3.00 10.09 10.07
N PHE A 8 1.77 10.08 9.56
CA PHE A 8 1.05 8.84 9.35
C PHE A 8 1.79 7.95 8.37
N GLN A 9 2.27 8.53 7.26
CA GLN A 9 2.99 7.77 6.26
C GLN A 9 4.28 7.17 6.84
N ALA A 10 5.02 7.97 7.61
CA ALA A 10 6.27 7.48 8.20
C ALA A 10 6.02 6.32 9.15
N ALA A 11 4.99 6.43 9.99
CA ALA A 11 4.65 5.37 10.92
C ALA A 11 4.19 4.13 10.17
N LEU A 12 3.42 4.32 9.12
CA LEU A 12 2.93 3.20 8.31
C LEU A 12 4.08 2.43 7.69
N ILE A 13 5.07 3.14 7.17
CA ILE A 13 6.21 2.47 6.55
C ILE A 13 6.94 1.60 7.56
N ARG A 14 7.11 2.11 8.78
CA ARG A 14 7.73 1.30 9.83
C ARG A 14 6.92 0.05 10.13
N GLU A 15 5.59 0.20 10.23
CA GLU A 15 4.72 -0.95 10.48
C GLU A 15 4.78 -1.97 9.36
N LEU A 16 4.88 -1.51 8.11
CA LEU A 16 4.98 -2.43 6.98
C LEU A 16 6.23 -3.29 7.09
N TYR A 17 7.36 -2.68 7.43
CA TYR A 17 8.59 -3.45 7.57
C TYR A 17 8.52 -4.44 8.73
N GLU A 18 7.78 -4.10 9.78
CA GLU A 18 7.61 -4.99 10.92
C GLU A 18 6.66 -6.13 10.60
N GLN A 19 5.57 -5.83 9.90
CA GLN A 19 4.55 -6.82 9.60
C GLN A 19 4.97 -7.77 8.48
N PHE A 20 5.75 -7.28 7.53
CA PHE A 20 6.17 -8.05 6.37
C PHE A 20 7.69 -8.12 6.29
N PRO A 21 8.31 -8.96 7.12
CA PRO A 21 9.78 -9.06 7.10
C PRO A 21 10.29 -9.43 5.72
N GLY A 22 11.27 -8.67 5.26
CA GLY A 22 11.82 -8.89 3.93
C GLY A 22 11.16 -8.08 2.83
N CYS A 23 10.11 -7.32 3.14
CA CYS A 23 9.48 -6.50 2.11
C CYS A 23 10.37 -5.31 1.75
N VAL A 24 10.07 -4.73 0.59
CA VAL A 24 10.70 -3.49 0.15
C VAL A 24 9.61 -2.46 -0.02
N VAL A 25 9.76 -1.32 0.64
CA VAL A 25 8.79 -0.23 0.54
C VAL A 25 9.45 0.94 -0.16
N MET A 26 8.80 1.46 -1.17
CA MET A 26 9.31 2.58 -1.94
C MET A 26 8.29 3.71 -1.96
N LYS A 27 8.78 4.93 -1.78
CA LYS A 27 7.93 6.11 -1.93
C LYS A 27 7.92 6.51 -3.39
N MET A 28 6.73 6.78 -3.89
CA MET A 28 6.56 7.15 -5.29
C MET A 28 6.59 8.66 -5.44
N ASP A 29 7.00 9.12 -6.60
CA ASP A 29 7.14 10.55 -6.88
C ASP A 29 5.92 11.04 -7.67
N ALA A 30 5.04 11.78 -6.99
CA ALA A 30 3.82 12.29 -7.62
C ALA A 30 4.13 13.32 -8.71
N SER A 31 5.32 13.93 -8.69
CA SER A 31 5.68 14.89 -9.73
C SER A 31 5.97 14.18 -11.05
N TYR A 32 6.30 12.90 -10.99
CA TYR A 32 6.52 12.12 -12.20
C TYR A 32 5.18 11.77 -12.85
N LYS A 33 4.20 11.35 -12.05
CA LYS A 33 2.91 10.98 -12.57
C LYS A 33 1.84 11.37 -11.55
N GLN A 34 1.04 12.37 -11.90
CA GLN A 34 0.05 12.90 -10.97
C GLN A 34 -1.02 11.87 -10.66
N GLY A 35 -1.31 11.70 -9.38
CA GLY A 35 -2.35 10.79 -8.92
C GLY A 35 -1.88 9.40 -8.57
N ILE A 36 -0.60 9.09 -8.85
CA ILE A 36 -0.08 7.77 -8.51
C ILE A 36 -0.01 7.62 -6.99
N PRO A 37 -0.30 6.42 -6.45
CA PRO A 37 -0.25 6.23 -5.00
C PRO A 37 1.14 6.48 -4.41
N ASP A 38 1.16 6.85 -3.14
CA ASP A 38 2.38 7.28 -2.44
C ASP A 38 3.41 6.18 -2.25
N ILE A 39 2.94 4.95 -2.01
CA ILE A 39 3.80 3.89 -1.52
C ILE A 39 3.62 2.65 -2.36
N LEU A 40 4.75 2.03 -2.72
CA LEU A 40 4.76 0.72 -3.36
C LEU A 40 5.36 -0.26 -2.38
N VAL A 41 4.68 -1.39 -2.17
CA VAL A 41 5.14 -2.46 -1.29
C VAL A 41 5.41 -3.70 -2.13
N LEU A 42 6.63 -4.18 -2.05
CA LEU A 42 7.04 -5.40 -2.74
C LEU A 42 7.34 -6.46 -1.69
N HIS A 43 6.66 -7.59 -1.78
CA HIS A 43 6.85 -8.65 -0.78
C HIS A 43 6.58 -10.00 -1.42
N ASN A 44 7.48 -10.93 -1.22
CA ASN A 44 7.42 -12.23 -1.87
C ASN A 44 7.41 -12.02 -3.39
N ASP A 45 6.46 -12.63 -4.07
CA ASP A 45 6.32 -12.45 -5.53
C ASP A 45 5.12 -11.56 -5.85
N ARG A 46 4.75 -10.66 -4.93
CA ARG A 46 3.56 -9.83 -5.05
C ARG A 46 3.88 -8.36 -4.82
N TRP A 47 2.97 -7.51 -5.22
CA TRP A 47 3.11 -6.07 -5.00
C TRP A 47 1.76 -5.47 -4.65
N ALA A 48 1.82 -4.33 -3.98
CA ALA A 48 0.64 -3.55 -3.63
C ALA A 48 1.03 -2.08 -3.58
N MET A 49 0.03 -1.21 -3.71
CA MET A 49 0.27 0.22 -3.56
C MET A 49 -0.74 0.81 -2.60
N LEU A 50 -0.30 1.82 -1.87
CA LEU A 50 -1.13 2.48 -0.87
C LEU A 50 -1.06 3.98 -1.05
N GLU A 51 -2.24 4.63 -1.02
CA GLU A 51 -2.33 6.09 -1.09
C GLU A 51 -2.68 6.59 0.31
N CYS A 52 -1.74 7.30 0.95
CA CYS A 52 -1.93 7.76 2.31
C CYS A 52 -2.78 9.02 2.36
N LYS A 53 -3.71 9.06 3.29
CA LYS A 53 -4.53 10.23 3.56
C LYS A 53 -4.54 10.47 5.06
N LYS A 54 -4.69 11.74 5.47
CA LYS A 54 -4.68 12.07 6.88
C LYS A 54 -5.98 11.64 7.58
N SER A 55 -7.05 11.45 6.82
CA SER A 55 -8.34 11.01 7.38
C SER A 55 -9.24 10.53 6.26
N ALA A 56 -10.35 9.89 6.66
CA ALA A 56 -11.34 9.41 5.70
C ALA A 56 -11.96 10.55 4.90
N ARG A 57 -11.93 11.76 5.44
CA ARG A 57 -12.55 12.93 4.79
C ARG A 57 -11.56 13.76 4.00
N ALA A 58 -10.31 13.35 3.95
CA ALA A 58 -9.30 14.14 3.26
C ALA A 58 -9.63 14.25 1.78
N HIS A 59 -9.30 15.40 1.22
CA HIS A 59 -9.56 15.68 -0.18
C HIS A 59 -8.71 14.78 -1.08
N HIS A 60 -9.31 14.28 -2.16
CA HIS A 60 -8.58 13.50 -3.15
C HIS A 60 -8.16 14.41 -4.29
N GLN A 61 -6.87 14.32 -4.65
CA GLN A 61 -6.35 15.07 -5.77
C GLN A 61 -6.78 14.42 -7.08
N PRO A 62 -6.70 15.19 -8.19
CA PRO A 62 -7.07 14.63 -9.50
C PRO A 62 -6.33 13.32 -9.78
N ASN A 63 -7.02 12.39 -10.39
CA ASN A 63 -6.50 11.11 -10.83
C ASN A 63 -6.21 10.10 -9.72
N GLN A 64 -6.30 10.48 -8.45
CA GLN A 64 -6.03 9.51 -7.38
C GLN A 64 -7.05 8.39 -7.36
N ASP A 65 -8.34 8.73 -7.50
CA ASP A 65 -9.37 7.69 -7.52
C ASP A 65 -9.19 6.75 -8.70
N TYR A 66 -8.83 7.32 -9.85
CA TYR A 66 -8.62 6.50 -11.04
C TYR A 66 -7.49 5.50 -10.83
N TYR A 67 -6.34 5.97 -10.32
CA TYR A 67 -5.20 5.09 -10.18
C TYR A 67 -5.39 4.07 -9.07
N VAL A 68 -6.02 4.46 -7.96
CA VAL A 68 -6.28 3.49 -6.91
C VAL A 68 -7.16 2.36 -7.44
N GLN A 69 -8.21 2.70 -8.16
CA GLN A 69 -9.10 1.68 -8.71
C GLN A 69 -8.39 0.83 -9.77
N ARG A 70 -7.66 1.47 -10.66
CA ARG A 70 -7.01 0.75 -11.75
C ARG A 70 -5.94 -0.20 -11.25
N LEU A 71 -5.15 0.26 -10.28
CA LEU A 71 -4.07 -0.55 -9.73
C LEU A 71 -4.61 -1.65 -8.82
N ASP A 72 -5.75 -1.42 -8.18
CA ASP A 72 -6.38 -2.46 -7.40
C ASP A 72 -6.87 -3.60 -8.29
N GLU A 73 -7.31 -3.28 -9.49
CA GLU A 73 -7.70 -4.31 -10.46
C GLU A 73 -6.51 -5.14 -10.90
N MET A 74 -5.32 -4.54 -10.93
CA MET A 74 -4.11 -5.24 -11.36
C MET A 74 -3.49 -6.06 -10.23
N SER A 75 -3.57 -5.59 -9.01
CA SER A 75 -3.05 -6.29 -7.85
C SER A 75 -3.83 -5.86 -6.62
N PHE A 76 -3.24 -4.99 -5.78
CA PHE A 76 -3.93 -4.50 -4.58
C PHE A 76 -3.58 -3.02 -4.43
N CYS A 77 -4.58 -2.17 -4.27
CA CYS A 77 -4.35 -0.75 -4.06
C CYS A 77 -5.50 -0.17 -3.25
N ARG A 78 -5.16 0.61 -2.24
CA ARG A 78 -6.16 1.19 -1.33
C ARG A 78 -5.74 2.58 -0.92
N PHE A 79 -6.74 3.44 -0.66
CA PHE A 79 -6.51 4.59 0.19
C PHE A 79 -6.35 4.07 1.62
N ILE A 80 -5.38 4.61 2.34
CA ILE A 80 -5.17 4.20 3.72
C ILE A 80 -5.04 5.44 4.61
N TYR A 81 -5.76 5.44 5.72
CA TYR A 81 -5.80 6.54 6.66
C TYR A 81 -6.04 5.96 8.05
N PRO A 82 -5.91 6.77 9.10
CA PRO A 82 -6.00 6.21 10.45
C PRO A 82 -7.25 5.40 10.72
N GLU A 83 -8.39 5.82 10.16
CA GLU A 83 -9.65 5.15 10.45
C GLU A 83 -9.76 3.76 9.81
N ASN A 84 -9.06 3.49 8.70
CA ASN A 84 -9.15 2.19 8.05
C ASN A 84 -7.84 1.43 8.05
N LYS A 85 -6.83 1.93 8.75
CA LYS A 85 -5.48 1.36 8.65
C LYS A 85 -5.45 -0.12 9.01
N GLU A 86 -6.09 -0.50 10.10
CA GLU A 86 -6.02 -1.90 10.54
C GLU A 86 -6.71 -2.83 9.55
N GLU A 87 -7.85 -2.39 9.04
CA GLU A 87 -8.57 -3.18 8.05
C GLU A 87 -7.75 -3.35 6.77
N VAL A 88 -7.15 -2.26 6.29
CA VAL A 88 -6.35 -2.33 5.07
C VAL A 88 -5.13 -3.22 5.27
N LEU A 89 -4.46 -3.11 6.41
CA LEU A 89 -3.29 -3.95 6.67
C LEU A 89 -3.66 -5.43 6.77
N TYR A 90 -4.83 -5.72 7.31
CA TYR A 90 -5.33 -7.09 7.36
C TYR A 90 -5.55 -7.64 5.95
N GLU A 91 -6.20 -6.84 5.09
CA GLU A 91 -6.44 -7.26 3.71
C GLU A 91 -5.12 -7.37 2.94
N LEU A 92 -4.19 -6.48 3.24
CA LEU A 92 -2.89 -6.47 2.58
C LEU A 92 -2.12 -7.77 2.87
N GLU A 93 -2.27 -8.29 4.07
CA GLU A 93 -1.59 -9.53 4.42
C GLU A 93 -1.99 -10.67 3.48
N SER A 94 -3.28 -10.78 3.20
CA SER A 94 -3.75 -11.80 2.25
C SER A 94 -3.26 -11.50 0.84
N ALA A 95 -3.27 -10.21 0.46
CA ALA A 95 -2.90 -9.84 -0.90
C ALA A 95 -1.43 -10.10 -1.19
N LEU A 96 -0.57 -10.00 -0.17
CA LEU A 96 0.86 -10.18 -0.34
C LEU A 96 1.35 -11.59 -0.01
N ALA A 97 0.44 -12.50 0.30
CA ALA A 97 0.81 -13.88 0.57
C ALA A 97 1.33 -14.51 -0.72
N SER A 98 2.50 -15.13 -0.63
CA SER A 98 3.15 -15.67 -1.81
C SER A 98 2.44 -16.93 -2.29
N ARG A 99 2.23 -17.02 -3.60
CA ARG A 99 1.73 -18.25 -4.19
C ARG A 99 2.75 -19.37 -4.06
N ARG A 100 4.04 -19.00 -4.08
CA ARG A 100 5.10 -20.00 -3.94
C ARG A 100 5.10 -20.63 -2.57
N SER A 101 4.87 -19.82 -1.54
CA SER A 101 4.86 -20.35 -0.19
C SER A 101 3.65 -21.23 0.07
N ALA A 102 2.59 -21.11 -0.75
CA ALA A 102 1.42 -21.96 -0.63
C ALA A 102 1.61 -23.30 -1.30
N ARG A 103 2.69 -23.47 -2.07
CA ARG A 103 2.96 -24.72 -2.73
C ARG A 103 3.64 -25.70 -1.77
N VAL A 104 3.28 -26.94 -1.92
CA VAL A 104 3.92 -27.98 -1.12
C VAL A 104 5.36 -28.15 -1.59
N PRO A 105 6.31 -28.16 -0.66
CA PRO A 105 7.69 -28.42 -1.06
C PRO A 105 7.79 -29.74 -1.82
N GLY A 106 8.53 -29.72 -2.88
CA GLY A 106 8.68 -30.89 -3.73
C GLY A 106 7.70 -30.94 -4.87
N CYS A 107 6.77 -30.02 -4.91
CA CYS A 107 5.82 -29.93 -6.02
C CYS A 107 6.30 -28.99 -7.12
N GLU A 108 7.39 -28.33 -6.88
CA GLU A 108 7.95 -27.42 -7.87
C GLU A 108 8.58 -28.14 -9.03
#